data_4bda5388ec811004541f0965981e7907
#
_entry.id   4bda5388ec811004541f0965981e7907
#
_cell.length_a   1.000
_cell.length_b   1.000
_cell.length_c   1.000
_cell.angle_alpha   90.00
_cell.angle_beta   90.00
_cell.angle_gamma   90.00
#
_symmetry.space_group_name_H-M   'P 1'
#
loop_
_entity.id
_entity.type
_entity.pdbx_description
1 polymer ?
#
loop_
_entity_poly.entity_id
_entity_poly.type
_entity_poly.pdbx_seq_one_letter_code
_entity_poly.pdbx_strand_id
1 'polypeptide(L)'
;MLFRSRRDAELVYEAIRLVNPGGLGKVEDGDVAGEPDRGLRELMELAAGRDAVARQYAEGYRDVFEVGIPALREGLARTGHLEGGIIAAHLCLMSRFPDTLIERKRGMAEAQESARRAAEVLGSRARCGEFDAWLRERGNARNPGATADLIAACLFAMLRTGELSLRQPRFFLPESAWE
;
A
#
# COMPACT_ATOMS: atom_id res chain seq x y z
N MET A 1 -9.21 -16.05 -14.80
CA MET A 1 -8.77 -14.72 -15.22
C MET A 1 -9.85 -13.73 -14.79
N LEU A 2 -9.64 -13.14 -13.61
CA LEU A 2 -10.61 -12.29 -12.89
C LEU A 2 -10.49 -10.83 -13.36
N PHE A 3 -11.56 -10.04 -13.23
CA PHE A 3 -11.59 -8.59 -13.40
C PHE A 3 -11.42 -8.04 -14.83
N ARG A 4 -11.99 -8.71 -15.84
CA ARG A 4 -11.95 -8.23 -17.23
C ARG A 4 -13.27 -7.68 -17.76
N SER A 5 -14.39 -7.98 -17.09
CA SER A 5 -15.70 -7.58 -17.58
C SER A 5 -16.05 -6.17 -17.13
N ARG A 6 -16.95 -5.51 -17.92
CA ARG A 6 -17.59 -4.26 -17.50
C ARG A 6 -18.37 -4.45 -16.20
N ARG A 7 -18.98 -5.62 -16.01
CA ARG A 7 -19.71 -5.93 -14.77
C ARG A 7 -18.83 -5.93 -13.54
N ASP A 8 -17.58 -6.41 -13.66
CA ASP A 8 -16.61 -6.30 -12.56
C ASP A 8 -16.29 -4.84 -12.24
N ALA A 9 -16.15 -3.98 -13.26
CA ALA A 9 -15.93 -2.56 -13.09
C ALA A 9 -17.11 -1.86 -12.39
N GLU A 10 -18.34 -2.17 -12.79
CA GLU A 10 -19.56 -1.65 -12.16
C GLU A 10 -19.60 -1.96 -10.66
N LEU A 11 -19.36 -3.22 -10.28
CA LEU A 11 -19.34 -3.66 -8.88
C LEU A 11 -18.24 -2.98 -8.06
N VAL A 12 -17.03 -2.85 -8.63
CA VAL A 12 -15.91 -2.18 -7.95
C VAL A 12 -16.19 -0.69 -7.80
N TYR A 13 -16.69 -0.03 -8.83
CA TYR A 13 -17.06 1.40 -8.77
C TYR A 13 -18.15 1.65 -7.74
N GLU A 14 -19.18 0.80 -7.70
CA GLU A 14 -20.23 0.86 -6.67
C GLU A 14 -19.63 0.71 -5.26
N ALA A 15 -18.78 -0.28 -5.04
CA ALA A 15 -18.11 -0.50 -3.76
C ALA A 15 -17.26 0.71 -3.33
N ILE A 16 -16.49 1.32 -4.25
CA ILE A 16 -15.70 2.53 -3.98
C ILE A 16 -16.61 3.70 -3.61
N ARG A 17 -17.70 3.91 -4.35
CA ARG A 17 -18.67 4.98 -4.05
C ARG A 17 -19.33 4.81 -2.69
N LEU A 18 -19.66 3.57 -2.29
CA LEU A 18 -20.24 3.26 -0.97
C LEU A 18 -19.27 3.61 0.17
N VAL A 19 -17.99 3.32 0.02
CA VAL A 19 -16.98 3.65 1.04
C VAL A 19 -16.65 5.15 1.05
N ASN A 20 -16.83 5.84 -0.06
CA ASN A 20 -16.52 7.25 -0.26
C ASN A 20 -15.11 7.64 0.25
N PRO A 21 -14.04 6.98 -0.21
CA PRO A 21 -12.69 7.21 0.29
C PRO A 21 -12.21 8.62 -0.06
N GLY A 22 -11.58 9.29 0.91
CA GLY A 22 -10.95 10.58 0.66
C GLY A 22 -9.73 10.46 -0.25
N GLY A 23 -9.51 11.46 -1.13
CA GLY A 23 -8.26 11.58 -1.89
C GLY A 23 -8.21 10.90 -3.24
N LEU A 24 -9.32 10.40 -3.77
CA LEU A 24 -9.37 9.84 -5.15
C LEU A 24 -9.16 10.94 -6.22
N GLY A 25 -9.60 12.17 -5.95
CA GLY A 25 -9.59 13.23 -6.95
C GLY A 25 -10.68 13.05 -8.00
N LYS A 26 -10.63 13.88 -9.06
CA LYS A 26 -11.50 13.77 -10.25
C LYS A 26 -10.63 13.58 -11.48
N VAL A 27 -11.09 12.79 -12.43
CA VAL A 27 -10.41 12.54 -13.71
C VAL A 27 -11.41 12.64 -14.85
N GLU A 28 -10.92 12.97 -16.05
CA GLU A 28 -11.78 13.11 -17.23
C GLU A 28 -12.22 11.76 -17.79
N ASP A 29 -11.34 10.74 -17.71
CA ASP A 29 -11.60 9.41 -18.25
C ASP A 29 -11.52 8.35 -17.15
N GLY A 30 -12.54 7.49 -17.08
CA GLY A 30 -12.64 6.43 -16.10
C GLY A 30 -12.87 6.90 -14.67
N ASP A 31 -13.51 8.07 -14.45
CA ASP A 31 -13.82 8.57 -13.12
C ASP A 31 -14.80 7.64 -12.40
N VAL A 32 -14.48 7.32 -11.16
CA VAL A 32 -15.28 6.40 -10.33
C VAL A 32 -16.67 6.93 -10.00
N ALA A 33 -16.89 8.24 -10.11
CA ALA A 33 -18.19 8.86 -9.94
C ALA A 33 -19.13 8.61 -11.14
N GLY A 34 -18.59 8.26 -12.30
CA GLY A 34 -19.33 7.92 -13.52
C GLY A 34 -19.64 6.43 -13.64
N GLU A 35 -20.33 6.08 -14.73
CA GLU A 35 -20.53 4.68 -15.11
C GLU A 35 -19.34 4.16 -15.91
N PRO A 36 -18.81 2.96 -15.61
CA PRO A 36 -17.69 2.41 -16.36
C PRO A 36 -18.14 2.01 -17.78
N ASP A 37 -17.37 2.42 -18.76
CA ASP A 37 -17.57 2.09 -20.18
C ASP A 37 -16.69 0.91 -20.67
N ARG A 38 -15.76 0.46 -19.85
CA ARG A 38 -14.75 -0.56 -20.12
C ARG A 38 -14.67 -1.61 -19.03
N GLY A 39 -13.88 -2.67 -19.26
CA GLY A 39 -13.54 -3.66 -18.25
C GLY A 39 -12.68 -3.08 -17.14
N LEU A 40 -12.76 -3.65 -15.94
CA LEU A 40 -12.04 -3.14 -14.77
C LEU A 40 -10.53 -3.03 -15.01
N ARG A 41 -9.93 -4.01 -15.67
CA ARG A 41 -8.50 -3.98 -15.95
C ARG A 41 -8.11 -2.80 -16.84
N GLU A 42 -8.86 -2.53 -17.89
CA GLU A 42 -8.60 -1.41 -18.80
C GLU A 42 -8.69 -0.07 -18.06
N LEU A 43 -9.69 0.08 -17.17
CA LEU A 43 -9.83 1.27 -16.32
C LEU A 43 -8.66 1.42 -15.34
N MET A 44 -8.17 0.32 -14.76
CA MET A 44 -7.00 0.34 -13.88
C MET A 44 -5.71 0.64 -14.66
N GLU A 45 -5.57 0.17 -15.89
CA GLU A 45 -4.44 0.51 -16.78
C GLU A 45 -4.36 2.02 -17.05
N LEU A 46 -5.50 2.72 -17.24
CA LEU A 46 -5.55 4.18 -17.37
C LEU A 46 -5.04 4.92 -16.12
N ALA A 47 -5.28 4.35 -14.94
CA ALA A 47 -4.90 4.94 -13.66
C ALA A 47 -3.52 4.51 -13.16
N ALA A 48 -2.94 3.45 -13.70
CA ALA A 48 -1.74 2.79 -13.20
C ALA A 48 -0.52 3.72 -13.04
N GLY A 49 -0.39 4.74 -13.90
CA GLY A 49 0.70 5.70 -13.83
C GLY A 49 0.62 6.69 -12.66
N ARG A 50 -0.58 6.88 -12.07
CA ARG A 50 -0.84 7.85 -10.99
C ARG A 50 -1.40 7.24 -9.72
N ASP A 51 -1.69 5.95 -9.72
CA ASP A 51 -2.29 5.23 -8.59
C ASP A 51 -1.65 3.87 -8.41
N ALA A 52 -1.00 3.67 -7.27
CA ALA A 52 -0.27 2.44 -6.97
C ALA A 52 -1.21 1.23 -6.84
N VAL A 53 -2.44 1.42 -6.37
CA VAL A 53 -3.43 0.32 -6.27
C VAL A 53 -3.90 -0.09 -7.65
N ALA A 54 -4.25 0.88 -8.52
CA ALA A 54 -4.62 0.61 -9.90
C ALA A 54 -3.50 -0.11 -10.67
N ARG A 55 -2.24 0.27 -10.42
CA ARG A 55 -1.07 -0.41 -11.00
C ARG A 55 -1.03 -1.89 -10.64
N GLN A 56 -1.40 -2.27 -9.40
CA GLN A 56 -1.44 -3.68 -9.04
C GLN A 56 -2.43 -4.48 -9.89
N TYR A 57 -3.61 -3.95 -10.15
CA TYR A 57 -4.58 -4.60 -11.05
C TYR A 57 -4.07 -4.69 -12.48
N ALA A 58 -3.44 -3.64 -12.99
CA ALA A 58 -2.89 -3.60 -14.34
C ALA A 58 -1.74 -4.60 -14.52
N GLU A 59 -0.84 -4.70 -13.53
CA GLU A 59 0.41 -5.47 -13.60
C GLU A 59 0.35 -6.82 -12.86
N GLY A 60 -0.83 -7.30 -12.49
CA GLY A 60 -0.99 -8.61 -11.85
C GLY A 60 -0.44 -8.67 -10.43
N TYR A 61 -0.52 -7.58 -9.68
CA TYR A 61 -0.05 -7.46 -8.29
C TYR A 61 1.45 -7.68 -8.11
N ARG A 62 2.24 -7.25 -9.10
CA ARG A 62 3.69 -7.47 -9.11
C ARG A 62 4.38 -6.92 -7.86
N ASP A 63 4.09 -5.67 -7.44
CA ASP A 63 4.75 -5.07 -6.28
C ASP A 63 4.39 -5.81 -4.98
N VAL A 64 3.17 -6.33 -4.89
CA VAL A 64 2.72 -7.15 -3.75
C VAL A 64 3.50 -8.47 -3.69
N PHE A 65 3.56 -9.22 -4.81
CA PHE A 65 4.15 -10.55 -4.81
C PHE A 65 5.67 -10.55 -4.87
N GLU A 66 6.28 -9.61 -5.59
CA GLU A 66 7.74 -9.60 -5.82
C GLU A 66 8.50 -8.72 -4.82
N VAL A 67 7.82 -7.78 -4.15
CA VAL A 67 8.46 -6.86 -3.21
C VAL A 67 7.86 -6.96 -1.81
N GLY A 68 6.54 -6.73 -1.67
CA GLY A 68 5.89 -6.62 -0.38
C GLY A 68 5.92 -7.92 0.43
N ILE A 69 5.48 -9.03 -0.16
CA ILE A 69 5.47 -10.35 0.52
C ILE A 69 6.89 -10.82 0.88
N PRO A 70 7.90 -10.78 0.00
CA PRO A 70 9.27 -11.12 0.38
C PRO A 70 9.79 -10.28 1.56
N ALA A 71 9.59 -8.96 1.54
CA ALA A 71 10.01 -8.08 2.63
C ALA A 71 9.27 -8.37 3.95
N LEU A 72 7.97 -8.70 3.88
CA LEU A 72 7.18 -9.08 5.05
C LEU A 72 7.69 -10.39 5.66
N ARG A 73 7.99 -11.41 4.84
CA ARG A 73 8.60 -12.68 5.30
C ARG A 73 9.95 -12.46 5.96
N GLU A 74 10.82 -11.67 5.35
CA GLU A 74 12.13 -11.35 5.90
C GLU A 74 12.03 -10.61 7.23
N GLY A 75 11.18 -9.59 7.30
CA GLY A 75 10.92 -8.83 8.53
C GLY A 75 10.35 -9.70 9.64
N LEU A 76 9.39 -10.58 9.32
CA LEU A 76 8.83 -11.53 10.26
C LEU A 76 9.87 -12.54 10.76
N ALA A 77 10.70 -13.09 9.88
CA ALA A 77 11.77 -14.01 10.26
C ALA A 77 12.80 -13.36 11.18
N ARG A 78 13.15 -12.10 10.90
CA ARG A 78 14.14 -11.33 11.67
C ARG A 78 13.64 -10.93 13.06
N THR A 79 12.36 -10.51 13.17
CA THR A 79 11.82 -9.95 14.42
C THR A 79 11.03 -10.97 15.25
N GLY A 80 10.53 -12.03 14.63
CA GLY A 80 9.62 -13.00 15.25
C GLY A 80 8.20 -12.48 15.48
N HIS A 81 7.87 -11.26 14.99
CA HIS A 81 6.59 -10.59 15.23
C HIS A 81 6.00 -10.02 13.94
N LEU A 82 4.67 -10.14 13.79
CA LEU A 82 3.96 -9.68 12.60
C LEU A 82 4.14 -8.17 12.38
N GLU A 83 4.10 -7.37 13.42
CA GLU A 83 4.32 -5.92 13.34
C GLU A 83 5.68 -5.58 12.74
N GLY A 84 6.75 -6.27 13.15
CA GLY A 84 8.08 -6.09 12.57
C GLY A 84 8.14 -6.46 11.09
N GLY A 85 7.40 -7.49 10.67
CA GLY A 85 7.22 -7.84 9.26
C GLY A 85 6.49 -6.74 8.49
N ILE A 86 5.40 -6.22 9.05
CA ILE A 86 4.61 -5.13 8.45
C ILE A 86 5.45 -3.88 8.26
N ILE A 87 6.19 -3.46 9.30
CA ILE A 87 7.07 -2.28 9.23
C ILE A 87 8.16 -2.46 8.17
N ALA A 88 8.81 -3.63 8.12
CA ALA A 88 9.84 -3.91 7.13
C ALA A 88 9.29 -3.86 5.70
N ALA A 89 8.14 -4.48 5.45
CA ALA A 89 7.49 -4.46 4.14
C ALA A 89 7.03 -3.04 3.75
N HIS A 90 6.49 -2.27 4.70
CA HIS A 90 6.05 -0.90 4.48
C HIS A 90 7.23 -0.01 4.06
N LEU A 91 8.33 -0.04 4.81
CA LEU A 91 9.53 0.72 4.48
C LEU A 91 10.15 0.28 3.15
N CYS A 92 10.16 -1.03 2.88
CA CYS A 92 10.67 -1.56 1.62
C CYS A 92 9.85 -1.09 0.41
N LEU A 93 8.52 -1.15 0.49
CA LEU A 93 7.63 -0.66 -0.56
C LEU A 93 7.78 0.86 -0.75
N MET A 94 7.73 1.65 0.34
CA MET A 94 7.90 3.10 0.29
C MET A 94 9.23 3.52 -0.31
N SER A 95 10.32 2.81 0.03
CA SER A 95 11.67 3.14 -0.48
C SER A 95 11.82 2.94 -1.99
N ARG A 96 11.03 2.04 -2.56
CA ARG A 96 11.08 1.70 -3.99
C ARG A 96 10.06 2.47 -4.83
N PHE A 97 8.90 2.77 -4.23
CA PHE A 97 7.77 3.36 -4.91
C PHE A 97 7.29 4.58 -4.13
N PRO A 98 7.51 5.82 -4.64
CA PRO A 98 6.91 7.01 -4.05
C PRO A 98 5.40 6.82 -3.88
N ASP A 99 4.88 7.10 -2.67
CA ASP A 99 3.46 6.86 -2.35
C ASP A 99 2.56 7.80 -3.14
N THR A 100 1.65 7.24 -3.94
CA THR A 100 0.79 8.02 -4.84
C THR A 100 -0.28 8.82 -4.11
N LEU A 101 -0.62 8.51 -2.85
CA LEU A 101 -1.50 9.35 -2.05
C LEU A 101 -0.77 10.59 -1.53
N ILE A 102 0.50 10.46 -1.12
CA ILE A 102 1.35 11.59 -0.77
C ILE A 102 1.56 12.47 -2.00
N GLU A 103 1.85 11.87 -3.16
CA GLU A 103 1.99 12.59 -4.42
C GLU A 103 0.76 13.44 -4.75
N ARG A 104 -0.44 12.87 -4.68
CA ARG A 104 -1.69 13.60 -4.93
C ARG A 104 -1.92 14.76 -3.97
N LYS A 105 -1.53 14.61 -2.71
CA LYS A 105 -1.76 15.63 -1.67
C LYS A 105 -0.67 16.69 -1.62
N ARG A 106 0.58 16.34 -1.94
CA ARG A 106 1.77 17.15 -1.67
C ARG A 106 2.70 17.32 -2.86
N GLY A 107 2.45 16.61 -3.94
CA GLY A 107 3.29 16.61 -5.14
C GLY A 107 4.39 15.54 -5.11
N MET A 108 4.96 15.26 -6.29
CA MET A 108 5.97 14.22 -6.50
C MET A 108 7.23 14.44 -5.65
N ALA A 109 7.68 15.67 -5.47
CA ALA A 109 8.88 15.96 -4.67
C ALA A 109 8.74 15.48 -3.21
N GLU A 110 7.58 15.67 -2.59
CA GLU A 110 7.31 15.22 -1.22
C GLU A 110 7.20 13.68 -1.15
N ALA A 111 6.59 13.04 -2.17
CA ALA A 111 6.52 11.59 -2.26
C ALA A 111 7.91 10.97 -2.43
N GLN A 112 8.77 11.57 -3.26
CA GLN A 112 10.17 11.15 -3.43
C GLN A 112 11.00 11.34 -2.15
N GLU A 113 10.83 12.47 -1.45
CA GLU A 113 11.49 12.68 -0.15
C GLU A 113 11.05 11.64 0.88
N SER A 114 9.78 11.29 0.89
CA SER A 114 9.23 10.20 1.72
C SER A 114 9.91 8.87 1.42
N ALA A 115 10.06 8.53 0.13
CA ALA A 115 10.72 7.31 -0.32
C ALA A 115 12.22 7.29 0.06
N ARG A 116 12.93 8.41 -0.13
CA ARG A 116 14.33 8.56 0.27
C ARG A 116 14.53 8.34 1.77
N ARG A 117 13.67 8.95 2.61
CA ARG A 117 13.71 8.75 4.07
C ARG A 117 13.38 7.32 4.47
N ALA A 118 12.41 6.69 3.83
CA ALA A 118 12.11 5.27 4.05
C ALA A 118 13.33 4.38 3.76
N ALA A 119 14.07 4.67 2.68
CA ALA A 119 15.30 3.95 2.34
C ALA A 119 16.40 4.12 3.41
N GLU A 120 16.53 5.31 4.00
CA GLU A 120 17.54 5.60 5.03
C GLU A 120 17.27 4.89 6.36
N VAL A 121 16.00 4.62 6.67
CA VAL A 121 15.63 3.93 7.92
C VAL A 121 15.44 2.43 7.71
N LEU A 122 15.46 1.96 6.48
CA LEU A 122 15.32 0.55 6.14
C LEU A 122 16.43 -0.26 6.83
N GLY A 123 16.03 -1.19 7.70
CA GLY A 123 16.98 -1.98 8.51
C GLY A 123 17.47 -1.30 9.78
N SER A 124 17.13 -0.03 10.04
CA SER A 124 17.50 0.69 11.26
C SER A 124 16.26 1.02 12.10
N ARG A 125 15.99 0.18 13.07
CA ARG A 125 14.84 0.36 13.96
C ARG A 125 14.90 1.64 14.79
N ALA A 126 16.07 2.02 15.27
CA ALA A 126 16.28 3.23 16.06
C ALA A 126 15.83 4.52 15.33
N ARG A 127 15.87 4.53 13.99
CA ARG A 127 15.51 5.69 13.18
C ARG A 127 14.05 5.68 12.71
N CYS A 128 13.30 4.59 12.91
CA CYS A 128 11.91 4.51 12.49
C CYS A 128 11.03 5.55 13.20
N GLY A 129 11.27 5.82 14.49
CA GLY A 129 10.52 6.81 15.26
C GLY A 129 10.68 8.24 14.71
N GLU A 130 11.87 8.63 14.28
CA GLU A 130 12.12 9.93 13.65
C GLU A 130 11.37 10.06 12.32
N PHE A 131 11.35 8.98 11.55
CA PHE A 131 10.62 8.97 10.28
C PHE A 131 9.10 9.00 10.48
N ASP A 132 8.56 8.25 11.45
CA ASP A 132 7.13 8.31 11.81
C ASP A 132 6.74 9.71 12.29
N ALA A 133 7.55 10.34 13.13
CA ALA A 133 7.33 11.71 13.57
C ALA A 133 7.29 12.69 12.39
N TRP A 134 8.22 12.57 11.44
CA TRP A 134 8.24 13.39 10.23
C TRP A 134 6.99 13.17 9.35
N LEU A 135 6.54 11.92 9.19
CA LEU A 135 5.32 11.62 8.44
C LEU A 135 4.09 12.29 9.07
N ARG A 136 4.03 12.35 10.40
CA ARG A 136 2.90 12.91 11.17
C ARG A 136 2.97 14.43 11.39
N GLU A 137 4.11 15.05 11.18
CA GLU A 137 4.35 16.49 11.44
C GLU A 137 3.30 17.40 10.82
N ARG A 138 2.73 17.00 9.66
CA ARG A 138 1.69 17.75 8.92
C ARG A 138 0.33 17.05 8.94
N GLY A 139 0.01 16.35 10.02
CA GLY A 139 -1.21 15.57 10.14
C GLY A 139 -1.26 14.45 9.07
N ASN A 140 -2.37 14.34 8.34
CA ASN A 140 -2.55 13.31 7.33
C ASN A 140 -1.98 13.65 5.93
N ALA A 141 -1.25 14.75 5.81
CA ALA A 141 -0.76 15.19 4.50
C ALA A 141 0.29 14.23 3.90
N ARG A 142 1.11 13.61 4.76
CA ARG A 142 2.13 12.62 4.39
C ARG A 142 1.73 11.18 4.75
N ASN A 143 0.44 10.92 4.93
CA ASN A 143 -0.02 9.56 5.21
C ASN A 143 0.23 8.65 3.98
N PRO A 144 1.05 7.58 4.10
CA PRO A 144 1.38 6.68 2.99
C PRO A 144 0.26 5.65 2.76
N GLY A 145 -0.94 6.15 2.42
CA GLY A 145 -2.14 5.32 2.32
C GLY A 145 -2.08 4.30 1.19
N ALA A 146 -1.56 4.68 0.03
CA ALA A 146 -1.43 3.74 -1.08
C ALA A 146 -0.49 2.58 -0.74
N THR A 147 0.61 2.86 -0.02
CA THR A 147 1.51 1.80 0.48
C THR A 147 0.81 0.92 1.52
N ALA A 148 0.00 1.50 2.41
CA ALA A 148 -0.78 0.73 3.39
C ALA A 148 -1.78 -0.22 2.72
N ASP A 149 -2.41 0.17 1.61
CA ASP A 149 -3.28 -0.69 0.81
C ASP A 149 -2.52 -1.89 0.22
N LEU A 150 -1.28 -1.67 -0.25
CA LEU A 150 -0.42 -2.75 -0.72
C LEU A 150 -0.03 -3.71 0.41
N ILE A 151 0.23 -3.21 1.62
CA ILE A 151 0.48 -4.06 2.80
C ILE A 151 -0.76 -4.91 3.14
N ALA A 152 -1.95 -4.31 3.10
CA ALA A 152 -3.19 -5.07 3.31
C ALA A 152 -3.34 -6.21 2.28
N ALA A 153 -2.99 -5.96 1.01
CA ALA A 153 -2.98 -6.99 -0.02
C ALA A 153 -1.93 -8.09 0.24
N CYS A 154 -0.73 -7.75 0.72
CA CYS A 154 0.29 -8.71 1.12
C CYS A 154 -0.21 -9.63 2.25
N LEU A 155 -0.77 -9.03 3.30
CA LEU A 155 -1.33 -9.76 4.44
C LEU A 155 -2.48 -10.68 4.01
N PHE A 156 -3.39 -10.18 3.17
CA PHE A 156 -4.48 -10.97 2.62
C PHE A 156 -3.96 -12.17 1.84
N ALA A 157 -2.99 -11.98 0.96
CA ALA A 157 -2.41 -13.06 0.16
C ALA A 157 -1.77 -14.13 1.06
N MET A 158 -0.96 -13.73 2.06
CA MET A 158 -0.30 -14.66 2.98
C MET A 158 -1.29 -15.41 3.90
N LEU A 159 -2.39 -14.75 4.31
CA LEU A 159 -3.47 -15.41 5.04
C LEU A 159 -4.19 -16.44 4.17
N ARG A 160 -4.46 -16.10 2.91
CA ARG A 160 -5.14 -17.00 1.95
C ARG A 160 -4.30 -18.22 1.58
N THR A 161 -2.98 -18.08 1.54
CA THR A 161 -2.06 -19.21 1.26
C THR A 161 -1.73 -20.03 2.51
N GLY A 162 -2.18 -19.58 3.70
CA GLY A 162 -1.87 -20.25 4.96
C GLY A 162 -0.47 -19.97 5.51
N GLU A 163 0.29 -19.06 4.89
CA GLU A 163 1.61 -18.64 5.37
C GLU A 163 1.53 -17.79 6.64
N LEU A 164 0.42 -17.07 6.83
CA LEU A 164 0.08 -16.38 8.06
C LEU A 164 -1.14 -17.04 8.70
N SER A 165 -1.15 -17.09 10.05
CA SER A 165 -2.29 -17.55 10.83
C SER A 165 -2.62 -16.54 11.93
N LEU A 166 -3.88 -16.12 11.98
CA LEU A 166 -4.40 -15.24 13.03
C LEU A 166 -4.55 -15.96 14.39
N ARG A 167 -4.34 -17.26 14.42
CA ARG A 167 -4.46 -18.08 15.66
C ARG A 167 -3.23 -18.01 16.56
N GLN A 168 -2.14 -17.38 16.14
CA GLN A 168 -0.96 -17.17 16.99
C GLN A 168 -1.06 -15.82 17.71
N PRO A 169 -0.95 -15.78 19.06
CA PRO A 169 -1.30 -14.59 19.86
C PRO A 169 -0.26 -13.46 19.88
N ARG A 170 0.72 -13.44 18.99
CA ARG A 170 1.79 -12.43 19.01
C ARG A 170 1.68 -11.47 17.82
N PHE A 171 0.67 -10.60 17.86
CA PHE A 171 0.52 -9.53 16.86
C PHE A 171 1.41 -8.32 17.13
N PHE A 172 1.76 -8.04 18.39
CA PHE A 172 2.49 -6.85 18.78
C PHE A 172 3.89 -7.19 19.28
N LEU A 173 4.82 -6.32 18.96
CA LEU A 173 6.15 -6.34 19.57
C LEU A 173 6.00 -5.90 21.04
N PRO A 174 6.66 -6.57 22.01
CA PRO A 174 6.75 -6.06 23.37
C PRO A 174 7.49 -4.70 23.35
N GLU A 175 7.16 -3.79 24.28
CA GLU A 175 7.80 -2.46 24.36
C GLU A 175 9.34 -2.56 24.35
N SER A 176 9.90 -3.57 25.04
CA SER A 176 11.35 -3.87 25.02
C SER A 176 11.89 -4.23 23.65
N ALA A 177 11.06 -4.52 22.69
CA ALA A 177 11.49 -4.81 21.33
C ALA A 177 11.77 -3.51 20.53
N TRP A 178 11.53 -2.33 21.11
CA TRP A 178 11.82 -1.01 20.52
C TRP A 178 13.12 -0.39 21.09
N GLU A 179 13.72 -1.02 22.10
CA GLU A 179 15.07 -0.72 22.61
C GLU A 179 16.15 -1.44 21.77
#